data_12918cedff0c4de748e3a28e4bba7ab2
#
_entry.id   12918cedff0c4de748e3a28e4bba7ab2
#
_cell.length_a   1.000
_cell.length_b   1.000
_cell.length_c   1.000
_cell.angle_alpha   90.00
_cell.angle_beta   90.00
_cell.angle_gamma   90.00
#
_symmetry.space_group_name_H-M   'P 1'
#
loop_
_entity.id
_entity.type
_entity.pdbx_description
1 polymer ?
#
loop_
_entity_poly.entity_id
_entity_poly.type
_entity_poly.pdbx_seq_one_letter_code
_entity_poly.pdbx_strand_id
1 'polypeptide(L)'
;MNAVGGQLYIANSTALTGSATVAATETTMSVVNVGGFVANEVLSAKKVSATGFATEYMLVQSASRDFPSSETDFRGKLYVVRGYNSGSLGASGSLGDVANISQSFEPGQVIVSTGKIGTGFIRLNANPNDVTTPYIDIVERTGSGVYDVDLKARLGDLSGLSSGLLYGNASPGFGLFTENVFLQGAITATTGSFTGIVHIKTDNSNQIKLGTNVKGTLDGIHINDNNFWYTNGHFKTGFDSDNLIHQSGSSLTINSILAFTLYPFWSPLDSSSFIL
;
A
#
# COMPACT_ATOMS: atom_id res chain seq x y z
N MET A 1 -12.77 -12.93 -17.16
CA MET A 1 -12.09 -11.62 -17.22
C MET A 1 -13.13 -10.61 -17.65
N ASN A 2 -13.50 -9.65 -16.81
CA ASN A 2 -14.49 -8.65 -17.14
C ASN A 2 -13.82 -7.27 -17.21
N ALA A 3 -13.52 -6.83 -18.42
CA ALA A 3 -12.92 -5.52 -18.68
C ALA A 3 -14.01 -4.59 -19.25
N VAL A 4 -14.68 -3.85 -18.35
CA VAL A 4 -15.65 -2.82 -18.75
C VAL A 4 -15.13 -1.47 -18.27
N GLY A 5 -15.11 -0.49 -19.16
CA GLY A 5 -14.65 0.86 -18.83
C GLY A 5 -13.16 0.95 -18.50
N GLY A 6 -12.31 0.10 -19.11
CA GLY A 6 -10.86 0.11 -18.88
C GLY A 6 -10.42 -0.46 -17.53
N GLN A 7 -11.29 -1.16 -16.81
CA GLN A 7 -10.98 -1.79 -15.51
C GLN A 7 -11.02 -3.31 -15.62
N LEU A 8 -10.04 -3.96 -14.99
CA LEU A 8 -9.95 -5.41 -14.83
C LEU A 8 -9.87 -5.75 -13.34
N TYR A 9 -10.73 -6.68 -12.91
CA TYR A 9 -10.70 -7.22 -11.55
C TYR A 9 -10.13 -8.63 -11.58
N ILE A 10 -9.15 -8.90 -10.74
CA ILE A 10 -8.60 -10.23 -10.48
C ILE A 10 -9.14 -10.64 -9.11
N ALA A 11 -10.13 -11.53 -9.14
CA ALA A 11 -10.83 -12.02 -7.97
C ALA A 11 -11.52 -13.34 -8.30
N ASN A 12 -12.10 -14.02 -7.31
CA ASN A 12 -12.94 -15.16 -7.59
C ASN A 12 -14.14 -14.72 -8.46
N SER A 13 -14.42 -15.47 -9.50
CA SER A 13 -15.46 -15.12 -10.47
C SER A 13 -16.14 -16.34 -11.03
N THR A 14 -17.38 -16.14 -11.46
CA THR A 14 -18.19 -17.18 -12.10
C THR A 14 -19.08 -16.54 -13.17
N ALA A 15 -19.77 -17.37 -13.93
CA ALA A 15 -20.78 -16.90 -14.90
C ALA A 15 -22.08 -17.63 -14.68
N LEU A 16 -23.20 -16.95 -14.97
CA LEU A 16 -24.52 -17.55 -14.92
C LEU A 16 -24.66 -18.66 -15.97
N THR A 17 -25.27 -19.76 -15.58
CA THR A 17 -25.67 -20.86 -16.46
C THR A 17 -27.18 -20.84 -16.68
N GLY A 18 -27.64 -21.67 -17.61
CA GLY A 18 -29.05 -21.84 -17.91
C GLY A 18 -29.41 -21.29 -19.29
N SER A 19 -30.66 -21.43 -19.65
CA SER A 19 -31.22 -21.00 -20.94
C SER A 19 -32.20 -19.84 -20.81
N ALA A 20 -32.42 -19.34 -19.59
CA ALA A 20 -33.36 -18.27 -19.31
C ALA A 20 -32.68 -17.14 -18.54
N THR A 21 -33.19 -15.93 -18.72
CA THR A 21 -32.85 -14.73 -17.96
C THR A 21 -33.13 -14.94 -16.48
N VAL A 22 -32.16 -14.62 -15.62
CA VAL A 22 -32.34 -14.55 -14.17
C VAL A 22 -33.06 -13.25 -13.84
N ALA A 23 -34.27 -13.35 -13.29
CA ALA A 23 -35.07 -12.17 -12.96
C ALA A 23 -34.43 -11.36 -11.83
N ALA A 24 -34.73 -10.06 -11.77
CA ALA A 24 -34.22 -9.17 -10.72
C ALA A 24 -34.63 -9.61 -9.30
N THR A 25 -35.71 -10.35 -9.15
CA THR A 25 -36.21 -10.88 -7.86
C THR A 25 -35.67 -12.26 -7.51
N GLU A 26 -34.98 -12.91 -8.45
CA GLU A 26 -34.43 -14.26 -8.26
C GLU A 26 -33.22 -14.20 -7.30
N THR A 27 -33.28 -14.94 -6.22
CA THR A 27 -32.22 -14.99 -5.20
C THR A 27 -31.33 -16.23 -5.33
N THR A 28 -31.65 -17.13 -6.25
CA THR A 28 -30.89 -18.34 -6.55
C THR A 28 -30.30 -18.25 -7.94
N MET A 29 -28.99 -18.27 -8.03
CA MET A 29 -28.27 -18.13 -9.29
C MET A 29 -27.54 -19.43 -9.63
N SER A 30 -27.92 -20.07 -10.73
CA SER A 30 -27.16 -21.21 -11.27
C SER A 30 -25.90 -20.70 -11.96
N VAL A 31 -24.74 -21.25 -11.60
CA VAL A 31 -23.43 -20.77 -12.07
C VAL A 31 -22.53 -21.92 -12.52
N VAL A 32 -21.59 -21.60 -13.39
CA VAL A 32 -20.61 -22.56 -13.95
C VAL A 32 -19.63 -23.08 -12.90
N ASN A 33 -19.37 -22.28 -11.87
CA ASN A 33 -18.43 -22.64 -10.82
C ASN A 33 -18.81 -21.96 -9.51
N VAL A 34 -19.03 -22.74 -8.46
CA VAL A 34 -19.25 -22.26 -7.09
C VAL A 34 -18.00 -22.39 -6.21
N GLY A 35 -16.92 -22.92 -6.75
CA GLY A 35 -15.68 -23.14 -6.00
C GLY A 35 -15.10 -21.84 -5.46
N GLY A 36 -14.78 -21.83 -4.17
CA GLY A 36 -14.21 -20.67 -3.50
C GLY A 36 -15.22 -19.61 -3.06
N PHE A 37 -16.50 -19.69 -3.45
CA PHE A 37 -17.51 -18.77 -2.93
C PHE A 37 -18.00 -19.24 -1.57
N VAL A 38 -18.07 -18.32 -0.63
CA VAL A 38 -18.52 -18.57 0.75
C VAL A 38 -19.48 -17.48 1.22
N ALA A 39 -20.22 -17.77 2.29
CA ALA A 39 -21.13 -16.80 2.88
C ALA A 39 -20.41 -15.49 3.27
N ASN A 40 -21.15 -14.39 3.17
CA ASN A 40 -20.72 -13.02 3.44
C ASN A 40 -19.72 -12.44 2.41
N GLU A 41 -19.50 -13.07 1.28
CA GLU A 41 -18.85 -12.42 0.16
C GLU A 41 -19.76 -11.41 -0.52
N VAL A 42 -19.22 -10.26 -0.87
CA VAL A 42 -19.91 -9.27 -1.69
C VAL A 42 -19.54 -9.51 -3.15
N LEU A 43 -20.56 -9.74 -3.96
CA LEU A 43 -20.43 -9.94 -5.39
C LEU A 43 -20.76 -8.66 -6.14
N SER A 44 -20.17 -8.50 -7.31
CA SER A 44 -20.44 -7.42 -8.26
C SER A 44 -20.75 -8.01 -9.62
N ALA A 45 -21.87 -7.60 -10.23
CA ALA A 45 -22.23 -7.93 -11.59
C ALA A 45 -22.49 -6.65 -12.38
N LYS A 46 -21.80 -6.48 -13.51
CA LYS A 46 -21.98 -5.32 -14.39
C LYS A 46 -22.82 -5.71 -15.59
N LYS A 47 -23.97 -5.07 -15.72
CA LYS A 47 -24.87 -5.20 -16.88
C LYS A 47 -24.63 -4.05 -17.85
N VAL A 48 -24.28 -4.37 -19.09
CA VAL A 48 -24.12 -3.39 -20.15
C VAL A 48 -25.50 -3.02 -20.69
N SER A 49 -25.73 -1.74 -20.94
CA SER A 49 -26.93 -1.20 -21.56
C SER A 49 -26.56 -0.24 -22.70
N ALA A 50 -27.55 0.21 -23.47
CA ALA A 50 -27.33 1.17 -24.53
C ALA A 50 -26.79 2.54 -24.04
N THR A 51 -27.01 2.86 -22.78
CA THR A 51 -26.62 4.14 -22.16
C THR A 51 -25.39 4.02 -21.25
N GLY A 52 -24.73 2.85 -21.22
CA GLY A 52 -23.58 2.59 -20.37
C GLY A 52 -23.68 1.24 -19.68
N PHE A 53 -23.28 1.18 -18.41
CA PHE A 53 -23.44 -0.03 -17.59
C PHE A 53 -23.98 0.31 -16.20
N ALA A 54 -24.73 -0.63 -15.65
CA ALA A 54 -25.17 -0.61 -14.27
C ALA A 54 -24.45 -1.72 -13.50
N THR A 55 -24.07 -1.46 -12.26
CA THR A 55 -23.48 -2.45 -11.37
C THR A 55 -24.48 -2.84 -10.31
N GLU A 56 -24.74 -4.13 -10.15
CA GLU A 56 -25.47 -4.65 -9.00
C GLU A 56 -24.48 -5.32 -8.05
N TYR A 57 -24.63 -5.04 -6.77
CA TYR A 57 -23.97 -5.78 -5.70
C TYR A 57 -24.92 -6.80 -5.10
N MET A 58 -24.37 -7.93 -4.68
CA MET A 58 -25.10 -9.02 -4.07
C MET A 58 -24.30 -9.58 -2.91
N LEU A 59 -24.97 -10.06 -1.85
CA LEU A 59 -24.32 -10.74 -0.74
C LEU A 59 -24.56 -12.24 -0.83
N VAL A 60 -23.51 -13.03 -0.82
CA VAL A 60 -23.61 -14.49 -0.77
C VAL A 60 -24.13 -14.94 0.60
N GLN A 61 -25.22 -15.67 0.61
CA GLN A 61 -25.74 -16.35 1.79
C GLN A 61 -25.16 -17.75 1.91
N SER A 62 -25.13 -18.48 0.80
CA SER A 62 -24.53 -19.81 0.71
C SER A 62 -24.24 -20.19 -0.73
N ALA A 63 -23.43 -21.22 -0.91
CA ALA A 63 -23.16 -21.85 -2.19
C ALA A 63 -23.36 -23.37 -2.07
N SER A 64 -23.93 -23.99 -3.10
CA SER A 64 -24.08 -25.44 -3.17
C SER A 64 -23.68 -25.98 -4.53
N ARG A 65 -22.95 -27.08 -4.55
CA ARG A 65 -22.59 -27.79 -5.78
C ARG A 65 -23.74 -28.70 -6.21
N ASP A 66 -23.99 -28.76 -7.53
CA ASP A 66 -24.95 -29.70 -8.09
C ASP A 66 -24.43 -31.15 -8.02
N PHE A 67 -23.08 -31.28 -8.10
CA PHE A 67 -22.36 -32.57 -8.08
C PHE A 67 -21.30 -32.58 -6.97
N PRO A 68 -21.70 -32.74 -5.68
CA PRO A 68 -20.76 -32.64 -4.56
C PRO A 68 -19.60 -33.64 -4.60
N SER A 69 -19.83 -34.82 -5.17
CA SER A 69 -18.85 -35.91 -5.27
C SER A 69 -17.90 -35.76 -6.48
N SER A 70 -18.16 -34.84 -7.39
CA SER A 70 -17.28 -34.62 -8.55
C SER A 70 -16.05 -33.83 -8.17
N GLU A 71 -14.87 -34.27 -8.59
CA GLU A 71 -13.62 -33.52 -8.41
C GLU A 71 -13.41 -32.45 -9.49
N THR A 72 -14.13 -32.54 -10.60
CA THR A 72 -13.94 -31.68 -11.79
C THR A 72 -15.14 -30.81 -12.14
N ASP A 73 -16.35 -31.15 -11.67
CA ASP A 73 -17.57 -30.39 -11.92
C ASP A 73 -17.92 -29.52 -10.72
N PHE A 74 -17.73 -28.23 -10.86
CA PHE A 74 -17.99 -27.23 -9.84
C PHE A 74 -19.26 -26.43 -10.11
N ARG A 75 -20.11 -26.83 -11.07
CA ARG A 75 -21.41 -26.20 -11.29
C ARG A 75 -22.26 -26.28 -10.03
N GLY A 76 -23.10 -25.27 -9.86
CA GLY A 76 -23.96 -25.21 -8.69
C GLY A 76 -24.74 -23.92 -8.61
N LYS A 77 -25.17 -23.64 -7.39
CA LYS A 77 -26.04 -22.51 -7.10
C LYS A 77 -25.43 -21.60 -6.05
N LEU A 78 -25.50 -20.31 -6.32
CA LEU A 78 -25.26 -19.25 -5.34
C LEU A 78 -26.62 -18.75 -4.83
N TYR A 79 -26.80 -18.72 -3.53
CA TYR A 79 -27.95 -18.12 -2.88
C TYR A 79 -27.53 -16.74 -2.38
N VAL A 80 -28.20 -15.69 -2.86
CA VAL A 80 -27.73 -14.31 -2.68
C VAL A 80 -28.84 -13.38 -2.21
N VAL A 81 -28.46 -12.34 -1.49
CA VAL A 81 -29.28 -11.15 -1.30
C VAL A 81 -29.01 -10.24 -2.47
N ARG A 82 -30.06 -9.90 -3.23
CA ARG A 82 -30.00 -9.04 -4.41
C ARG A 82 -30.03 -7.57 -4.02
N GLY A 83 -29.49 -6.72 -4.88
CA GLY A 83 -29.49 -5.27 -4.67
C GLY A 83 -28.83 -4.86 -3.33
N TYR A 84 -27.82 -5.62 -2.91
CA TYR A 84 -27.13 -5.39 -1.64
C TYR A 84 -26.32 -4.11 -1.71
N ASN A 85 -26.48 -3.20 -0.75
CA ASN A 85 -25.73 -1.95 -0.75
C ASN A 85 -24.85 -1.74 0.49
N SER A 86 -25.27 -2.21 1.64
CA SER A 86 -24.49 -2.09 2.87
C SER A 86 -25.04 -3.02 3.93
N GLY A 87 -24.39 -3.08 5.10
CA GLY A 87 -24.97 -3.74 6.28
C GLY A 87 -26.32 -3.17 6.75
N SER A 88 -26.71 -2.00 6.29
CA SER A 88 -27.99 -1.35 6.54
C SER A 88 -28.95 -1.61 5.39
N LEU A 89 -29.59 -2.74 5.40
CA LEU A 89 -30.46 -3.22 4.32
C LEU A 89 -31.71 -2.35 4.03
N GLY A 90 -32.01 -1.36 4.84
CA GLY A 90 -33.15 -0.48 4.61
C GLY A 90 -32.92 0.62 3.60
N ALA A 91 -31.72 0.77 3.11
CA ALA A 91 -31.30 1.92 2.35
C ALA A 91 -31.01 1.58 0.87
N SER A 92 -31.81 0.71 0.26
CA SER A 92 -31.66 0.47 -1.18
C SER A 92 -31.71 1.78 -1.95
N GLY A 93 -30.71 2.04 -2.75
CA GLY A 93 -30.59 3.27 -3.51
C GLY A 93 -30.29 4.54 -2.69
N SER A 94 -30.07 4.45 -1.40
CA SER A 94 -29.77 5.61 -0.57
C SER A 94 -28.44 6.29 -0.92
N LEU A 95 -27.57 5.61 -1.62
CA LEU A 95 -26.32 6.17 -2.13
C LEU A 95 -26.51 6.90 -3.49
N GLY A 96 -27.74 6.97 -3.98
CA GLY A 96 -28.02 7.58 -5.30
C GLY A 96 -27.40 6.82 -6.48
N ASP A 97 -26.92 5.62 -6.24
CA ASP A 97 -26.17 4.79 -7.18
C ASP A 97 -27.05 3.65 -7.68
N VAL A 98 -27.18 3.55 -8.98
CA VAL A 98 -27.87 2.43 -9.66
C VAL A 98 -27.24 1.07 -9.34
N ALA A 99 -26.04 1.06 -8.78
CA ALA A 99 -25.36 -0.14 -8.29
C ALA A 99 -26.16 -0.95 -7.27
N ASN A 100 -27.09 -0.33 -6.57
CA ASN A 100 -27.89 -0.98 -5.52
C ASN A 100 -29.24 -1.49 -6.04
N ILE A 101 -29.52 -1.32 -7.32
CA ILE A 101 -30.77 -1.75 -7.93
C ILE A 101 -30.58 -3.16 -8.49
N SER A 102 -31.48 -4.08 -8.11
CA SER A 102 -31.50 -5.44 -8.68
C SER A 102 -31.72 -5.40 -10.18
N GLN A 103 -30.89 -6.15 -10.91
CA GLN A 103 -30.91 -6.23 -12.37
C GLN A 103 -31.41 -7.63 -12.82
N SER A 104 -31.98 -7.72 -14.01
CA SER A 104 -32.13 -9.00 -14.70
C SER A 104 -30.83 -9.34 -15.41
N PHE A 105 -30.39 -10.58 -15.35
CA PHE A 105 -29.14 -11.04 -15.97
C PHE A 105 -29.39 -12.15 -16.97
N GLU A 106 -28.73 -12.06 -18.11
CA GLU A 106 -28.76 -13.09 -19.13
C GLU A 106 -27.76 -14.22 -18.81
N PRO A 107 -27.97 -15.41 -19.35
CA PRO A 107 -26.97 -16.49 -19.31
C PRO A 107 -25.61 -16.01 -19.82
N GLY A 108 -24.54 -16.43 -19.16
CA GLY A 108 -23.18 -15.97 -19.47
C GLY A 108 -22.76 -14.67 -18.75
N GLN A 109 -23.69 -14.00 -18.06
CA GLN A 109 -23.31 -12.84 -17.23
C GLN A 109 -22.25 -13.22 -16.20
N VAL A 110 -21.15 -12.51 -16.22
CA VAL A 110 -20.06 -12.69 -15.28
C VAL A 110 -20.37 -11.99 -13.96
N ILE A 111 -20.10 -12.70 -12.87
CA ILE A 111 -20.21 -12.23 -11.49
C ILE A 111 -18.83 -12.34 -10.86
N VAL A 112 -18.38 -11.26 -10.21
CA VAL A 112 -17.04 -11.16 -9.61
C VAL A 112 -17.19 -10.93 -8.11
N SER A 113 -16.43 -11.67 -7.30
CA SER A 113 -16.36 -11.42 -5.87
C SER A 113 -15.48 -10.19 -5.59
N THR A 114 -15.94 -9.30 -4.73
CA THR A 114 -15.11 -8.23 -4.14
C THR A 114 -14.65 -8.60 -2.72
N GLY A 115 -14.79 -9.88 -2.38
CA GLY A 115 -14.31 -10.47 -1.13
C GLY A 115 -15.30 -10.39 0.03
N LYS A 116 -14.90 -10.96 1.14
CA LYS A 116 -15.46 -10.80 2.47
C LYS A 116 -14.45 -10.13 3.38
N ILE A 117 -14.83 -9.76 4.59
CA ILE A 117 -13.92 -9.16 5.58
C ILE A 117 -12.63 -10.00 5.71
N GLY A 118 -11.48 -9.36 5.57
CA GLY A 118 -10.15 -9.97 5.61
C GLY A 118 -9.70 -10.61 4.28
N THR A 119 -10.48 -10.49 3.22
CA THR A 119 -10.09 -10.84 1.84
C THR A 119 -10.35 -9.66 0.90
N GLY A 120 -10.02 -9.78 -0.38
CA GLY A 120 -10.18 -8.65 -1.29
C GLY A 120 -9.99 -9.02 -2.74
N PHE A 121 -9.52 -8.06 -3.52
CA PHE A 121 -9.31 -8.20 -4.95
C PHE A 121 -8.15 -7.35 -5.44
N ILE A 122 -7.66 -7.66 -6.64
CA ILE A 122 -6.73 -6.79 -7.37
C ILE A 122 -7.52 -6.08 -8.46
N ARG A 123 -7.32 -4.77 -8.60
CA ARG A 123 -7.91 -3.96 -9.64
C ARG A 123 -6.82 -3.34 -10.51
N LEU A 124 -6.90 -3.56 -11.81
CA LEU A 124 -6.14 -2.81 -12.80
C LEU A 124 -7.07 -1.75 -13.40
N ASN A 125 -6.66 -0.52 -13.40
CA ASN A 125 -7.43 0.59 -13.99
C ASN A 125 -6.58 1.32 -15.01
N ALA A 126 -7.08 1.38 -16.24
CA ALA A 126 -6.50 2.13 -17.36
C ALA A 126 -7.61 2.84 -18.14
N ASN A 127 -8.64 3.32 -17.43
CA ASN A 127 -9.76 4.04 -18.04
C ASN A 127 -9.27 5.41 -18.53
N PRO A 128 -9.36 5.72 -19.83
CA PRO A 128 -8.90 7.01 -20.37
C PRO A 128 -9.74 8.21 -19.89
N ASN A 129 -10.92 7.98 -19.33
CA ASN A 129 -11.75 9.03 -18.74
C ASN A 129 -11.45 9.30 -17.25
N ASP A 130 -10.58 8.53 -16.65
CA ASP A 130 -10.11 8.72 -15.29
C ASP A 130 -8.67 9.29 -15.33
N VAL A 131 -8.54 10.57 -15.03
CA VAL A 131 -7.28 11.31 -15.11
C VAL A 131 -6.24 10.87 -14.07
N THR A 132 -6.61 9.95 -13.16
CA THR A 132 -5.73 9.40 -12.12
C THR A 132 -5.26 7.98 -12.46
N THR A 133 -5.25 7.62 -13.72
CA THR A 133 -4.81 6.30 -14.23
C THR A 133 -3.57 6.42 -15.11
N PRO A 134 -2.86 5.32 -15.39
CA PRO A 134 -3.12 3.93 -15.00
C PRO A 134 -2.54 3.51 -13.65
N TYR A 135 -3.20 2.53 -13.01
CA TYR A 135 -2.70 1.94 -11.77
C TYR A 135 -3.14 0.47 -11.56
N ILE A 136 -2.43 -0.20 -10.65
CA ILE A 136 -2.76 -1.50 -10.08
C ILE A 136 -3.00 -1.31 -8.60
N ASP A 137 -4.18 -1.69 -8.10
CA ASP A 137 -4.55 -1.65 -6.69
C ASP A 137 -4.64 -3.05 -6.11
N ILE A 138 -4.14 -3.23 -4.91
CA ILE A 138 -4.45 -4.33 -4.01
C ILE A 138 -5.37 -3.79 -2.94
N VAL A 139 -6.57 -4.36 -2.86
CA VAL A 139 -7.66 -3.86 -2.03
C VAL A 139 -8.13 -4.96 -1.09
N GLU A 140 -8.27 -4.63 0.18
CA GLU A 140 -8.85 -5.49 1.21
C GLU A 140 -10.25 -5.03 1.56
N ARG A 141 -11.16 -5.98 1.79
CA ARG A 141 -12.47 -5.69 2.36
C ARG A 141 -12.39 -5.64 3.88
N THR A 142 -12.76 -4.51 4.45
CA THR A 142 -12.67 -4.22 5.89
C THR A 142 -14.03 -4.30 6.60
N GLY A 143 -15.12 -4.28 5.85
CA GLY A 143 -16.46 -4.32 6.41
C GLY A 143 -17.47 -4.99 5.49
N SER A 144 -18.72 -5.06 5.95
CA SER A 144 -19.83 -5.69 5.24
C SER A 144 -20.44 -4.81 4.15
N GLY A 145 -20.26 -3.51 4.21
CA GLY A 145 -20.76 -2.58 3.18
C GLY A 145 -20.07 -2.78 1.84
N VAL A 146 -20.75 -2.44 0.76
CA VAL A 146 -20.22 -2.62 -0.62
C VAL A 146 -18.95 -1.80 -0.86
N TYR A 147 -18.80 -0.68 -0.17
CA TYR A 147 -17.66 0.23 -0.27
C TYR A 147 -16.70 0.15 0.92
N ASP A 148 -16.95 -0.78 1.86
CA ASP A 148 -16.05 -1.02 2.99
C ASP A 148 -14.81 -1.77 2.53
N VAL A 149 -13.99 -1.07 1.77
CA VAL A 149 -12.74 -1.58 1.21
C VAL A 149 -11.62 -0.59 1.47
N ASP A 150 -10.43 -1.11 1.71
CA ASP A 150 -9.24 -0.34 2.01
C ASP A 150 -8.12 -0.64 1.01
N LEU A 151 -7.42 0.39 0.59
CA LEU A 151 -6.30 0.26 -0.33
C LEU A 151 -5.04 -0.13 0.46
N LYS A 152 -4.51 -1.31 0.19
CA LYS A 152 -3.28 -1.82 0.82
C LYS A 152 -2.02 -1.53 0.03
N ALA A 153 -2.12 -1.52 -1.29
CA ALA A 153 -1.02 -1.09 -2.14
C ALA A 153 -1.53 -0.54 -3.47
N ARG A 154 -0.81 0.43 -4.03
CA ARG A 154 -0.98 0.92 -5.40
C ARG A 154 0.37 1.00 -6.09
N LEU A 155 0.43 0.50 -7.31
CA LEU A 155 1.53 0.72 -8.25
C LEU A 155 0.99 1.45 -9.48
N GLY A 156 1.52 2.61 -9.78
CA GLY A 156 1.10 3.43 -10.92
C GLY A 156 0.89 4.88 -10.53
N ASP A 157 -0.13 5.52 -11.10
CA ASP A 157 -0.47 6.91 -10.79
C ASP A 157 -1.02 7.03 -9.36
N LEU A 158 -0.35 7.81 -8.53
CA LEU A 158 -0.73 8.06 -7.14
C LEU A 158 -1.56 9.33 -6.96
N SER A 159 -1.79 10.12 -8.01
CA SER A 159 -2.47 11.41 -7.94
C SER A 159 -3.92 11.32 -7.45
N GLY A 160 -4.56 10.15 -7.57
CA GLY A 160 -5.88 9.87 -7.01
C GLY A 160 -5.90 9.53 -5.51
N LEU A 161 -4.74 9.47 -4.85
CA LEU A 161 -4.67 9.22 -3.41
C LEU A 161 -4.69 10.54 -2.63
N SER A 162 -5.25 10.51 -1.41
CA SER A 162 -5.22 11.68 -0.56
C SER A 162 -3.78 12.02 -0.14
N SER A 163 -3.45 13.31 -0.07
CA SER A 163 -2.12 13.76 0.36
C SER A 163 -1.74 13.29 1.76
N GLY A 164 -2.73 13.04 2.63
CA GLY A 164 -2.49 12.47 3.96
C GLY A 164 -1.86 11.08 3.93
N LEU A 165 -2.24 10.23 2.97
CA LEU A 165 -1.60 8.93 2.74
C LEU A 165 -0.18 9.06 2.19
N LEU A 166 0.16 10.18 1.58
CA LEU A 166 1.41 10.45 0.88
C LEU A 166 2.30 11.44 1.64
N TYR A 167 2.15 11.50 2.96
CA TYR A 167 2.94 12.38 3.84
C TYR A 167 2.92 13.86 3.41
N GLY A 168 1.76 14.32 2.92
CA GLY A 168 1.55 15.70 2.47
C GLY A 168 1.93 15.98 1.01
N ASN A 169 2.43 15.00 0.26
CA ASN A 169 2.74 15.19 -1.16
C ASN A 169 1.44 15.33 -1.97
N ALA A 170 1.20 16.51 -2.53
CA ALA A 170 0.01 16.81 -3.34
C ALA A 170 0.19 16.46 -4.82
N SER A 171 1.39 16.16 -5.28
CA SER A 171 1.71 15.86 -6.68
C SER A 171 2.66 14.66 -6.77
N PRO A 172 2.21 13.46 -6.36
CA PRO A 172 3.09 12.31 -6.20
C PRO A 172 3.55 11.70 -7.52
N GLY A 173 2.79 11.89 -8.62
CA GLY A 173 3.07 11.24 -9.89
C GLY A 173 2.96 9.71 -9.82
N PHE A 174 3.79 9.03 -10.63
CA PHE A 174 3.85 7.56 -10.66
C PHE A 174 4.76 7.01 -9.56
N GLY A 175 4.29 6.00 -8.86
CA GLY A 175 5.06 5.40 -7.76
C GLY A 175 4.46 4.12 -7.20
N LEU A 176 5.00 3.69 -6.07
CA LEU A 176 4.50 2.61 -5.23
C LEU A 176 4.04 3.18 -3.89
N PHE A 177 2.77 2.98 -3.57
CA PHE A 177 2.20 3.18 -2.24
C PHE A 177 1.92 1.82 -1.62
N THR A 178 2.36 1.60 -0.38
CA THR A 178 2.07 0.38 0.40
C THR A 178 2.40 0.62 1.87
N GLU A 179 1.75 -0.11 2.77
CA GLU A 179 2.01 -0.02 4.22
C GLU A 179 3.40 -0.57 4.60
N ASN A 180 3.86 -1.64 3.95
CA ASN A 180 5.14 -2.29 4.25
C ASN A 180 5.89 -2.64 2.97
N VAL A 181 7.21 -2.47 3.00
CA VAL A 181 8.11 -2.88 1.93
C VAL A 181 9.24 -3.73 2.52
N PHE A 182 9.37 -4.96 2.05
CA PHE A 182 10.49 -5.85 2.36
C PHE A 182 11.33 -6.02 1.11
N LEU A 183 12.57 -5.53 1.14
CA LEU A 183 13.47 -5.59 -0.01
C LEU A 183 14.69 -6.45 0.34
N GLN A 184 14.99 -7.40 -0.54
CA GLN A 184 16.23 -8.17 -0.49
C GLN A 184 17.09 -7.77 -1.69
N GLY A 185 18.19 -7.04 -1.44
CA GLY A 185 19.08 -6.52 -2.48
C GLY A 185 19.44 -5.06 -2.28
N ALA A 186 19.69 -4.35 -3.38
CA ALA A 186 20.10 -2.95 -3.37
C ALA A 186 18.91 -2.02 -3.65
N ILE A 187 18.93 -0.83 -3.03
CA ILE A 187 18.06 0.29 -3.38
C ILE A 187 18.95 1.38 -3.99
N THR A 188 18.64 1.80 -5.22
CA THR A 188 19.25 2.96 -5.84
C THR A 188 18.21 4.07 -5.95
N ALA A 189 18.44 5.18 -5.29
CA ALA A 189 17.56 6.34 -5.30
C ALA A 189 18.39 7.63 -5.43
N THR A 190 17.86 8.60 -6.17
CA THR A 190 18.49 9.93 -6.27
C THR A 190 18.19 10.78 -5.03
N THR A 191 17.03 10.60 -4.42
CA THR A 191 16.61 11.27 -3.19
C THR A 191 15.79 10.33 -2.33
N GLY A 192 15.82 10.53 -1.02
CA GLY A 192 15.01 9.78 -0.05
C GLY A 192 14.64 10.65 1.14
N SER A 193 13.47 10.43 1.71
CA SER A 193 13.02 11.04 2.95
C SER A 193 12.49 9.95 3.89
N PHE A 194 12.90 10.00 5.14
CA PHE A 194 12.48 9.08 6.19
C PHE A 194 11.87 9.90 7.33
N THR A 195 10.62 9.65 7.66
CA THR A 195 9.89 10.36 8.73
C THR A 195 9.90 9.63 10.06
N GLY A 196 10.60 8.53 10.15
CA GLY A 196 10.73 7.70 11.35
C GLY A 196 12.18 7.43 11.70
N ILE A 197 12.41 6.25 12.29
CA ILE A 197 13.72 5.78 12.65
C ILE A 197 14.31 4.96 11.51
N VAL A 198 15.54 5.30 11.09
CA VAL A 198 16.31 4.44 10.19
C VAL A 198 17.25 3.59 11.05
N HIS A 199 16.97 2.30 11.11
CA HIS A 199 17.83 1.34 11.81
C HIS A 199 18.70 0.63 10.79
N ILE A 200 20.01 0.89 10.84
CA ILE A 200 21.02 0.24 10.00
C ILE A 200 21.89 -0.61 10.90
N LYS A 201 21.82 -1.94 10.74
CA LYS A 201 22.73 -2.83 11.42
C LYS A 201 24.09 -2.74 10.73
N THR A 202 25.08 -2.21 11.43
CA THR A 202 26.46 -2.09 10.94
C THR A 202 27.35 -3.16 11.58
N ASP A 203 28.28 -3.68 10.79
CA ASP A 203 29.35 -4.57 11.23
C ASP A 203 30.59 -4.31 10.34
N ASN A 204 31.62 -5.13 10.48
CA ASN A 204 32.84 -4.97 9.66
C ASN A 204 32.59 -5.12 8.15
N SER A 205 31.47 -5.74 7.75
CA SER A 205 31.05 -5.93 6.36
C SER A 205 29.98 -4.92 5.91
N ASN A 206 29.15 -4.43 6.88
CA ASN A 206 28.04 -3.52 6.64
C ASN A 206 28.38 -2.13 7.15
N GLN A 207 28.31 -1.13 6.29
CA GLN A 207 28.77 0.23 6.58
C GLN A 207 27.78 1.27 6.08
N ILE A 208 27.69 2.41 6.77
CA ILE A 208 27.04 3.62 6.27
C ILE A 208 28.12 4.47 5.64
N LYS A 209 28.02 4.75 4.34
CA LYS A 209 28.94 5.60 3.60
C LYS A 209 28.17 6.79 3.02
N LEU A 210 28.58 7.98 3.39
CA LEU A 210 28.00 9.25 2.92
C LEU A 210 29.11 10.03 2.24
N GLY A 211 29.06 10.14 0.91
CA GLY A 211 30.07 10.83 0.12
C GLY A 211 30.12 10.37 -1.34
N THR A 212 30.99 11.00 -2.12
CA THR A 212 31.06 10.83 -3.58
C THR A 212 32.00 9.72 -4.03
N ASN A 213 32.93 9.28 -3.19
CA ASN A 213 33.93 8.29 -3.56
C ASN A 213 33.82 7.02 -2.72
N VAL A 214 33.40 5.94 -3.35
CA VAL A 214 33.15 4.64 -2.70
C VAL A 214 34.31 3.66 -2.83
N LYS A 215 35.41 4.00 -3.48
CA LYS A 215 36.57 3.12 -3.69
C LYS A 215 37.82 3.71 -3.04
N GLY A 216 38.10 3.36 -1.81
CA GLY A 216 39.40 3.55 -1.15
C GLY A 216 39.54 4.81 -0.33
N THR A 217 39.33 6.00 -0.86
CA THR A 217 39.29 7.24 -0.08
C THR A 217 37.88 7.78 -0.03
N LEU A 218 37.31 7.82 1.15
CA LEU A 218 35.98 8.40 1.38
C LEU A 218 36.10 9.90 1.60
N ASP A 219 35.49 10.65 0.70
CA ASP A 219 35.15 12.04 0.97
C ASP A 219 33.78 12.04 1.65
N GLY A 220 33.73 12.19 2.96
CA GLY A 220 32.49 12.25 3.69
C GLY A 220 32.50 11.49 5.02
N ILE A 221 31.32 11.10 5.48
CA ILE A 221 31.12 10.44 6.75
C ILE A 221 31.09 8.93 6.55
N HIS A 222 31.83 8.22 7.38
CA HIS A 222 31.83 6.76 7.41
C HIS A 222 31.48 6.29 8.83
N ILE A 223 30.47 5.44 8.94
CA ILE A 223 30.01 4.84 10.21
C ILE A 223 29.96 3.33 10.04
N ASN A 224 30.60 2.62 10.93
CA ASN A 224 30.46 1.16 11.10
C ASN A 224 30.32 0.81 12.60
N ASP A 225 30.28 -0.47 12.94
CA ASP A 225 30.08 -0.96 14.31
C ASP A 225 31.12 -0.46 15.32
N ASN A 226 32.34 -0.16 14.87
CA ASN A 226 33.44 0.22 15.73
C ASN A 226 33.86 1.69 15.60
N ASN A 227 33.50 2.36 14.49
CA ASN A 227 34.08 3.66 14.17
C ASN A 227 33.07 4.62 13.55
N PHE A 228 33.22 5.89 13.93
CA PHE A 228 32.70 7.04 13.22
C PHE A 228 33.90 7.90 12.83
N TRP A 229 34.13 8.10 11.55
CA TRP A 229 35.17 9.01 11.08
C TRP A 229 34.73 9.80 9.86
N TYR A 230 35.42 10.91 9.68
CA TYR A 230 35.26 11.82 8.57
C TYR A 230 36.62 12.03 7.90
N THR A 231 36.65 11.96 6.59
CA THR A 231 37.87 12.12 5.80
C THR A 231 37.75 13.21 4.75
N ASN A 232 38.85 13.87 4.43
CA ASN A 232 38.94 14.91 3.41
C ASN A 232 38.02 16.11 3.62
N GLY A 233 38.25 16.87 4.70
CA GLY A 233 37.53 18.11 4.89
C GLY A 233 37.49 18.58 6.32
N HIS A 234 36.43 19.30 6.63
CA HIS A 234 36.21 19.83 7.96
C HIS A 234 35.08 19.08 8.64
N PHE A 235 35.36 18.45 9.78
CA PHE A 235 34.29 17.97 10.65
C PHE A 235 33.84 19.10 11.56
N LYS A 236 32.56 19.42 11.51
CA LYS A 236 31.95 20.45 12.35
C LYS A 236 30.66 19.94 12.95
N THR A 237 30.52 20.02 14.26
CA THR A 237 29.29 19.69 14.99
C THR A 237 29.05 20.74 16.06
N GLY A 238 27.82 21.18 16.24
CA GLY A 238 27.44 22.21 17.20
C GLY A 238 26.16 22.94 16.79
N PHE A 239 25.75 23.89 17.62
CA PHE A 239 24.52 24.67 17.38
C PHE A 239 24.78 25.98 16.63
N ASP A 240 25.92 26.61 16.89
CA ASP A 240 26.32 27.89 16.33
C ASP A 240 27.85 28.04 16.30
N SER A 241 28.35 29.23 15.96
CA SER A 241 29.79 29.54 15.91
C SER A 241 30.47 29.47 17.28
N ASP A 242 29.72 29.66 18.34
CA ASP A 242 30.21 29.79 19.71
C ASP A 242 30.12 28.49 20.49
N ASN A 243 29.32 27.52 19.99
CA ASN A 243 29.10 26.20 20.60
C ASN A 243 29.33 25.12 19.56
N LEU A 244 30.56 24.79 19.25
CA LEU A 244 30.91 23.80 18.24
C LEU A 244 32.23 23.07 18.55
N ILE A 245 32.33 21.87 17.97
CA ILE A 245 33.58 21.13 17.80
C ILE A 245 33.90 21.16 16.32
N HIS A 246 35.06 21.68 15.97
CA HIS A 246 35.50 21.82 14.59
C HIS A 246 36.92 21.27 14.43
N GLN A 247 37.10 20.29 13.57
CA GLN A 247 38.41 19.83 13.12
C GLN A 247 38.69 20.29 11.70
N SER A 248 39.81 20.94 11.51
CA SER A 248 40.28 21.42 10.23
C SER A 248 41.76 21.03 10.08
N GLY A 249 42.05 20.10 9.16
CA GLY A 249 43.39 19.55 9.03
C GLY A 249 43.86 18.90 10.34
N SER A 250 45.01 19.33 10.85
CA SER A 250 45.56 18.88 12.13
C SER A 250 45.08 19.68 13.35
N SER A 251 44.25 20.68 13.16
CA SER A 251 43.77 21.56 14.24
C SER A 251 42.38 21.10 14.72
N LEU A 252 42.23 21.00 16.03
CA LEU A 252 40.95 20.77 16.71
C LEU A 252 40.57 22.04 17.46
N THR A 253 39.42 22.59 17.14
CA THR A 253 38.84 23.75 17.84
C THR A 253 37.60 23.31 18.59
N ILE A 254 37.52 23.58 19.88
CA ILE A 254 36.34 23.38 20.70
C ILE A 254 35.95 24.74 21.24
N ASN A 255 34.85 25.28 20.74
CA ASN A 255 34.23 26.49 21.25
C ASN A 255 33.04 26.09 22.14
N SER A 256 32.99 26.62 23.32
CA SER A 256 31.88 26.41 24.25
C SER A 256 31.74 27.63 25.17
N ILE A 257 30.49 28.09 25.35
CA ILE A 257 30.13 29.09 26.33
C ILE A 257 30.14 28.51 27.75
N LEU A 258 30.03 27.18 27.85
CA LEU A 258 30.12 26.45 29.11
C LEU A 258 31.61 26.10 29.41
N ALA A 259 32.09 26.54 30.54
CA ALA A 259 33.42 26.16 31.03
C ALA A 259 33.49 24.63 31.20
N PHE A 260 34.39 23.99 30.45
CA PHE A 260 34.74 22.60 30.77
C PHE A 260 35.44 22.53 32.10
N THR A 261 34.81 21.91 33.07
CA THR A 261 35.50 21.54 34.30
C THR A 261 36.28 20.25 34.01
N LEU A 262 37.52 20.39 33.61
CA LEU A 262 38.44 19.25 33.60
C LEU A 262 38.70 18.87 35.06
N TYR A 263 38.14 17.76 35.51
CA TYR A 263 38.58 17.15 36.75
C TYR A 263 40.00 16.62 36.52
N PRO A 264 41.03 17.16 37.24
CA PRO A 264 42.36 16.65 37.10
C PRO A 264 42.39 15.25 37.72
N PHE A 265 42.62 14.25 36.89
CA PHE A 265 43.09 12.98 37.41
C PHE A 265 44.47 13.25 38.04
N TRP A 266 44.51 13.22 39.34
CA TRP A 266 45.66 13.29 40.22
C TRP A 266 47.04 13.18 39.58
N SER A 267 47.73 14.28 39.47
CA SER A 267 49.18 14.37 39.62
C SER A 267 49.49 15.71 40.29
N PRO A 268 50.28 15.77 41.33
CA PRO A 268 50.68 17.02 41.93
C PRO A 268 51.74 17.65 41.06
N LEU A 269 51.35 18.34 40.04
CA LEU A 269 52.22 19.20 39.24
C LEU A 269 51.75 20.63 39.36
N ASP A 270 52.71 21.40 39.80
CA ASP A 270 52.82 22.83 40.00
C ASP A 270 51.84 23.66 39.16
N SER A 271 51.13 24.56 39.84
CA SER A 271 50.07 25.42 39.33
C SER A 271 50.55 26.56 38.41
N SER A 272 51.75 26.48 37.86
CA SER A 272 52.37 27.59 37.11
C SER A 272 52.46 27.44 35.59
N SER A 273 51.84 26.44 34.97
CA SER A 273 52.09 26.18 33.54
C SER A 273 50.84 25.92 32.68
N PHE A 274 49.66 26.42 33.02
CA PHE A 274 48.53 26.45 32.08
C PHE A 274 48.12 27.90 31.78
N ILE A 275 48.73 28.44 30.79
CA ILE A 275 48.16 29.58 30.02
C ILE A 275 47.51 28.96 28.80
N LEU A 276 46.20 29.05 28.73
CA LEU A 276 45.44 28.85 27.53
C LEU A 276 45.47 30.14 26.69
#